data_5cc65a99e33576a84782156b0f67f247
#
_entry.id   5cc65a99e33576a84782156b0f67f247
#
_cell.length_a   1.000
_cell.length_b   1.000
_cell.length_c   1.000
_cell.angle_alpha   90.00
_cell.angle_beta   90.00
_cell.angle_gamma   90.00
#
_symmetry.space_group_name_H-M   'P 1'
#
loop_
_entity.id
_entity.type
_entity.pdbx_description
1 polymer ?
#
loop_
_entity_poly.entity_id
_entity_poly.type
_entity_poly.pdbx_seq_one_letter_code
_entity_poly.pdbx_strand_id
1 'polypeptide(L)'
;IRLSLVGSEMCIRDRFTLIFSLLQPLVFLGLFAPLLIGGSGRPAGETLAWFVPGVLVMIVLFGTGATGSNLQYEMMTGSHERTLVAPLARSSLLVGRALKEIAPIVVQALIIVLIAWPFGFAINLPGLLIGLALLAVFGVGLGSLSYSLALATKDREWLFWGVQQSLIFPLLILSGMLLPLDDGPAWMRAVASVNPVNWVVPVSYTHLTLPTSDLV
;
A
#
# COMPACT_ATOMS: atom_id res chain seq x y z
N ILE A 1 -19.65 8.93 -29.87
CA ILE A 1 -20.07 7.58 -29.43
C ILE A 1 -18.87 6.72 -29.03
N ARG A 2 -17.74 6.68 -29.79
CA ARG A 2 -16.56 5.88 -29.42
C ARG A 2 -15.83 6.41 -28.17
N LEU A 3 -15.79 7.71 -27.93
CA LEU A 3 -15.16 8.33 -26.77
C LEU A 3 -15.87 8.00 -25.44
N SER A 4 -17.22 7.87 -25.48
CA SER A 4 -17.99 7.49 -24.28
C SER A 4 -17.80 6.02 -23.90
N LEU A 5 -17.63 5.12 -24.88
CA LEU A 5 -17.37 3.70 -24.63
C LEU A 5 -15.98 3.48 -24.02
N VAL A 6 -14.94 4.15 -24.53
CA VAL A 6 -13.57 4.07 -23.96
C VAL A 6 -13.54 4.61 -22.53
N GLY A 7 -14.27 5.69 -22.25
CA GLY A 7 -14.38 6.23 -20.88
C GLY A 7 -15.14 5.28 -19.93
N SER A 8 -16.17 4.59 -20.41
CA SER A 8 -16.92 3.64 -19.57
C SER A 8 -16.15 2.35 -19.30
N GLU A 9 -15.42 1.82 -20.26
CA GLU A 9 -14.57 0.63 -20.07
C GLU A 9 -13.40 0.91 -19.11
N MET A 10 -12.79 2.09 -19.22
CA MET A 10 -11.74 2.53 -18.29
C MET A 10 -12.28 2.65 -16.86
N CYS A 11 -13.46 3.22 -16.68
CA CYS A 11 -14.10 3.38 -15.38
C CYS A 11 -14.51 2.04 -14.74
N ILE A 12 -14.99 1.08 -15.54
CA ILE A 12 -15.35 -0.26 -15.09
C ILE A 12 -14.10 -1.03 -14.68
N ARG A 13 -13.04 -0.96 -15.46
CA ARG A 13 -11.77 -1.63 -15.17
C ARG A 13 -11.10 -1.08 -13.90
N ASP A 14 -11.16 0.22 -13.68
CA ASP A 14 -10.63 0.85 -12.46
C ASP A 14 -11.40 0.37 -11.21
N ARG A 15 -12.72 0.17 -11.30
CA ARG A 15 -13.54 -0.39 -10.21
C ARG A 15 -13.16 -1.83 -9.88
N PHE A 16 -13.01 -2.68 -10.88
CA PHE A 16 -12.58 -4.07 -10.67
C PHE A 16 -11.18 -4.14 -10.09
N THR A 17 -10.25 -3.32 -10.58
CA THR A 17 -8.88 -3.24 -10.04
C THR A 17 -8.90 -2.82 -8.57
N LEU A 18 -9.71 -1.83 -8.18
CA LEU A 18 -9.87 -1.41 -6.79
C LEU A 18 -10.44 -2.53 -5.91
N ILE A 19 -11.47 -3.24 -6.40
CA ILE A 19 -12.08 -4.36 -5.65
C ILE A 19 -11.06 -5.48 -5.44
N PHE A 20 -10.35 -5.89 -6.49
CA PHE A 20 -9.35 -6.95 -6.39
C PHE A 20 -8.13 -6.55 -5.57
N SER A 21 -7.69 -5.29 -5.66
CA SER A 21 -6.58 -4.79 -4.84
C SER A 21 -6.95 -4.70 -3.34
N LEU A 22 -8.22 -4.49 -3.03
CA LEU A 22 -8.74 -4.51 -1.66
C LEU A 22 -8.95 -5.94 -1.15
N LEU A 23 -9.33 -6.87 -2.04
CA LEU A 23 -9.61 -8.26 -1.66
C LEU A 23 -8.39 -8.93 -1.01
N GLN A 24 -7.20 -8.74 -1.55
CA GLN A 24 -5.97 -9.35 -1.04
C GLN A 24 -5.67 -8.95 0.41
N PRO A 25 -5.61 -7.65 0.81
CA PRO A 25 -5.39 -7.27 2.19
C PRO A 25 -6.54 -7.65 3.12
N LEU A 26 -7.80 -7.70 2.62
CA LEU A 26 -8.94 -8.18 3.42
C LEU A 26 -8.86 -9.67 3.72
N VAL A 27 -8.53 -10.49 2.73
CA VAL A 27 -8.31 -11.92 2.91
C VAL A 27 -7.15 -12.14 3.88
N PHE A 28 -6.08 -11.36 3.74
CA PHE A 28 -4.92 -11.44 4.63
C PHE A 28 -5.32 -11.06 6.06
N LEU A 29 -6.02 -9.96 6.26
CA LEU A 29 -6.55 -9.56 7.56
C LEU A 29 -7.48 -10.63 8.14
N GLY A 30 -8.44 -11.12 7.35
CA GLY A 30 -9.45 -12.09 7.79
C GLY A 30 -8.88 -13.47 8.16
N LEU A 31 -7.80 -13.90 7.53
CA LEU A 31 -7.16 -15.18 7.83
C LEU A 31 -6.09 -15.06 8.92
N PHE A 32 -5.25 -14.03 8.88
CA PHE A 32 -4.15 -13.89 9.82
C PHE A 32 -4.56 -13.30 11.16
N ALA A 33 -5.52 -12.36 11.21
CA ALA A 33 -5.93 -11.78 12.48
C ALA A 33 -6.49 -12.82 13.47
N PRO A 34 -7.42 -13.73 13.10
CA PRO A 34 -7.88 -14.78 13.99
C PRO A 34 -6.76 -15.74 14.41
N LEU A 35 -5.85 -16.08 13.48
CA LEU A 35 -4.72 -16.95 13.75
C LEU A 35 -3.75 -16.32 14.77
N LEU A 36 -3.44 -15.05 14.60
CA LEU A 36 -2.58 -14.30 15.52
C LEU A 36 -3.23 -14.11 16.89
N ILE A 37 -4.51 -13.81 16.95
CA ILE A 37 -5.27 -13.66 18.20
C ILE A 37 -5.29 -15.01 18.94
N GLY A 38 -5.57 -16.12 18.25
CA GLY A 38 -5.59 -17.45 18.84
C GLY A 38 -4.21 -17.97 19.26
N GLY A 39 -3.16 -17.62 18.53
CA GLY A 39 -1.79 -18.08 18.78
C GLY A 39 -1.00 -17.24 19.78
N SER A 40 -1.26 -15.94 19.89
CA SER A 40 -0.48 -15.04 20.74
C SER A 40 -0.90 -15.04 22.21
N GLY A 41 -2.12 -15.51 22.53
CA GLY A 41 -2.69 -15.40 23.88
C GLY A 41 -2.95 -13.95 24.36
N ARG A 42 -2.77 -12.95 23.48
CA ARG A 42 -2.98 -11.54 23.76
C ARG A 42 -4.42 -11.11 23.46
N PRO A 43 -4.92 -10.04 24.07
CA PRO A 43 -6.22 -9.48 23.71
C PRO A 43 -6.29 -9.13 22.22
N ALA A 44 -7.47 -9.32 21.62
CA ALA A 44 -7.68 -9.05 20.20
C ALA A 44 -7.29 -7.60 19.80
N GLY A 45 -7.63 -6.62 20.64
CA GLY A 45 -7.29 -5.21 20.39
C GLY A 45 -5.79 -4.95 20.32
N GLU A 46 -4.99 -5.55 21.20
CA GLU A 46 -3.52 -5.39 21.20
C GLU A 46 -2.88 -6.05 19.96
N THR A 47 -3.37 -7.23 19.59
CA THR A 47 -2.90 -7.92 18.38
C THR A 47 -3.24 -7.13 17.12
N LEU A 48 -4.45 -6.58 17.03
CA LEU A 48 -4.88 -5.76 15.90
C LEU A 48 -4.15 -4.41 15.86
N ALA A 49 -3.84 -3.82 17.01
CA ALA A 49 -3.09 -2.58 17.10
C ALA A 49 -1.71 -2.69 16.43
N TRP A 50 -1.06 -3.82 16.54
CA TRP A 50 0.21 -4.11 15.87
C TRP A 50 0.03 -4.55 14.40
N PHE A 51 -0.98 -5.36 14.11
CA PHE A 51 -1.12 -6.00 12.80
C PHE A 51 -1.73 -5.07 11.73
N VAL A 52 -2.74 -4.26 12.10
CA VAL A 52 -3.44 -3.37 11.15
C VAL A 52 -2.51 -2.37 10.45
N PRO A 53 -1.61 -1.63 11.16
CA PRO A 53 -0.64 -0.76 10.50
C PRO A 53 0.22 -1.48 9.46
N GLY A 54 0.63 -2.72 9.75
CA GLY A 54 1.36 -3.56 8.81
C GLY A 54 0.56 -3.86 7.54
N VAL A 55 -0.72 -4.21 7.69
CA VAL A 55 -1.64 -4.44 6.56
C VAL A 55 -1.81 -3.17 5.72
N LEU A 56 -1.87 -2.00 6.35
CA LEU A 56 -1.95 -0.71 5.64
C LEU A 56 -0.69 -0.45 4.78
N VAL A 57 0.49 -0.76 5.31
CA VAL A 57 1.74 -0.66 4.53
C VAL A 57 1.77 -1.68 3.40
N MET A 58 1.23 -2.89 3.61
CA MET A 58 1.08 -3.90 2.56
C MET A 58 0.23 -3.40 1.38
N ILE A 59 -0.87 -2.67 1.65
CA ILE A 59 -1.69 -2.05 0.59
C ILE A 59 -0.83 -1.14 -0.28
N VAL A 60 0.02 -0.32 0.33
CA VAL A 60 0.88 0.61 -0.41
C VAL A 60 1.89 -0.16 -1.27
N LEU A 61 2.54 -1.20 -0.72
CA LEU A 61 3.53 -2.00 -1.44
C LEU A 61 2.93 -2.68 -2.68
N PHE A 62 1.78 -3.33 -2.53
CA PHE A 62 1.13 -4.02 -3.65
C PHE A 62 0.38 -3.08 -4.59
N GLY A 63 -0.23 -2.02 -4.04
CA GLY A 63 -0.93 -1.00 -4.83
C GLY A 63 0.00 -0.28 -5.81
N THR A 64 1.21 0.08 -5.37
CA THR A 64 2.22 0.72 -6.22
C THR A 64 2.70 -0.19 -7.37
N GLY A 65 2.60 -1.52 -7.21
CA GLY A 65 2.84 -2.48 -8.29
C GLY A 65 1.86 -2.34 -9.43
N ALA A 66 0.57 -2.25 -9.10
CA ALA A 66 -0.47 -2.04 -10.10
C ALA A 66 -0.29 -0.72 -10.86
N THR A 67 0.26 0.29 -10.21
CA THR A 67 0.55 1.60 -10.79
C THR A 67 1.53 1.55 -11.95
N GLY A 68 2.68 0.90 -11.76
CA GLY A 68 3.67 0.75 -12.83
C GLY A 68 3.15 -0.09 -14.00
N SER A 69 2.41 -1.17 -13.69
CA SER A 69 1.75 -2.01 -14.72
C SER A 69 0.73 -1.22 -15.54
N ASN A 70 -0.05 -0.33 -14.89
CA ASN A 70 -0.97 0.55 -15.61
C ASN A 70 -0.23 1.49 -16.56
N LEU A 71 0.94 2.02 -16.16
CA LEU A 71 1.76 2.85 -17.05
C LEU A 71 2.27 2.04 -18.25
N GLN A 72 2.72 0.80 -18.06
CA GLN A 72 3.13 -0.04 -19.18
C GLN A 72 1.98 -0.26 -20.17
N TYR A 73 0.78 -0.52 -19.66
CA TYR A 73 -0.40 -0.64 -20.50
C TYR A 73 -0.72 0.67 -21.25
N GLU A 74 -0.60 1.84 -20.59
CA GLU A 74 -0.75 3.15 -21.24
C GLU A 74 0.27 3.35 -22.37
N MET A 75 1.51 2.89 -22.18
CA MET A 75 2.56 2.94 -23.21
C MET A 75 2.24 2.00 -24.39
N MET A 76 1.81 0.77 -24.11
CA MET A 76 1.46 -0.20 -25.16
C MET A 76 0.27 0.23 -26.02
N THR A 77 -0.68 0.97 -25.42
CA THR A 77 -1.87 1.49 -26.12
C THR A 77 -1.64 2.87 -26.79
N GLY A 78 -0.43 3.45 -26.65
CA GLY A 78 -0.11 4.79 -27.15
C GLY A 78 -0.87 5.91 -26.43
N SER A 79 -1.56 5.62 -25.34
CA SER A 79 -2.30 6.60 -24.53
C SER A 79 -1.34 7.54 -23.80
N HIS A 80 -0.20 7.03 -23.35
CA HIS A 80 0.85 7.81 -22.70
C HIS A 80 1.41 8.89 -23.62
N GLU A 81 1.72 8.57 -24.88
CA GLU A 81 2.25 9.51 -25.86
C GLU A 81 1.26 10.62 -26.18
N ARG A 82 -0.02 10.28 -26.31
CA ARG A 82 -1.10 11.26 -26.52
C ARG A 82 -1.20 12.25 -25.36
N THR A 83 -0.99 11.78 -24.14
CA THR A 83 -1.02 12.62 -22.93
C THR A 83 0.18 13.57 -22.90
N LEU A 84 1.34 13.15 -23.37
CA LEU A 84 2.55 13.97 -23.40
C LEU A 84 2.50 15.12 -24.43
N VAL A 85 1.77 14.94 -25.55
CA VAL A 85 1.59 15.98 -26.57
C VAL A 85 0.40 16.90 -26.31
N ALA A 86 -0.43 16.59 -25.29
CA ALA A 86 -1.54 17.45 -24.91
C ALA A 86 -1.03 18.78 -24.33
N PRO A 87 -1.72 19.91 -24.55
CA PRO A 87 -1.32 21.23 -24.08
C PRO A 87 -1.59 21.38 -22.56
N LEU A 88 -0.99 20.49 -21.75
CA LEU A 88 -1.12 20.46 -20.30
C LEU A 88 0.21 20.87 -19.65
N ALA A 89 0.13 21.59 -18.53
CA ALA A 89 1.31 21.88 -17.74
C ALA A 89 1.91 20.57 -17.19
N ARG A 90 3.23 20.40 -17.29
CA ARG A 90 3.92 19.17 -16.79
C ARG A 90 3.68 18.92 -15.31
N SER A 91 3.55 19.98 -14.51
CA SER A 91 3.21 19.90 -13.09
C SER A 91 1.83 19.31 -12.84
N SER A 92 0.83 19.64 -13.67
CA SER A 92 -0.52 19.07 -13.52
C SER A 92 -0.58 17.57 -13.81
N LEU A 93 0.26 17.07 -14.71
CA LEU A 93 0.40 15.63 -14.98
C LEU A 93 1.00 14.89 -13.78
N LEU A 94 2.04 15.47 -13.15
CA LEU A 94 2.67 14.88 -11.96
C LEU A 94 1.71 14.86 -10.77
N VAL A 95 1.03 15.99 -10.50
CA VAL A 95 0.03 16.09 -9.43
C VAL A 95 -1.13 15.13 -9.68
N GLY A 96 -1.63 15.02 -10.90
CA GLY A 96 -2.69 14.11 -11.27
C GLY A 96 -2.31 12.63 -11.02
N ARG A 97 -1.07 12.26 -11.34
CA ARG A 97 -0.55 10.92 -11.06
C ARG A 97 -0.41 10.66 -9.56
N ALA A 98 0.17 11.59 -8.81
CA ALA A 98 0.28 11.47 -7.35
C ALA A 98 -1.10 11.34 -6.69
N LEU A 99 -2.09 12.12 -7.12
CA LEU A 99 -3.46 12.04 -6.60
C LEU A 99 -4.14 10.70 -6.94
N LYS A 100 -3.89 10.17 -8.14
CA LYS A 100 -4.36 8.83 -8.57
C LYS A 100 -3.81 7.73 -7.66
N GLU A 101 -2.60 7.89 -7.11
CA GLU A 101 -2.00 6.96 -6.15
C GLU A 101 -2.59 7.10 -4.75
N ILE A 102 -2.70 8.34 -4.26
CA ILE A 102 -3.13 8.63 -2.89
C ILE A 102 -4.58 8.21 -2.66
N ALA A 103 -5.48 8.51 -3.61
CA ALA A 103 -6.90 8.27 -3.44
C ALA A 103 -7.27 6.79 -3.13
N PRO A 104 -6.82 5.79 -3.89
CA PRO A 104 -7.11 4.39 -3.57
C PRO A 104 -6.44 3.94 -2.27
N ILE A 105 -5.22 4.39 -1.95
CA ILE A 105 -4.53 4.06 -0.70
C ILE A 105 -5.36 4.54 0.49
N VAL A 106 -5.80 5.80 0.48
CA VAL A 106 -6.60 6.37 1.56
C VAL A 106 -7.94 5.66 1.71
N VAL A 107 -8.64 5.40 0.61
CA VAL A 107 -9.94 4.70 0.63
C VAL A 107 -9.78 3.28 1.19
N GLN A 108 -8.80 2.53 0.73
CA GLN A 108 -8.53 1.17 1.20
C GLN A 108 -8.11 1.14 2.66
N ALA A 109 -7.27 2.08 3.09
CA ALA A 109 -6.85 2.21 4.48
C ALA A 109 -8.04 2.50 5.40
N LEU A 110 -8.93 3.43 5.01
CA LEU A 110 -10.13 3.74 5.78
C LEU A 110 -11.09 2.54 5.88
N ILE A 111 -11.27 1.78 4.81
CA ILE A 111 -12.09 0.56 4.83
C ILE A 111 -11.52 -0.47 5.80
N ILE A 112 -10.21 -0.70 5.80
CA ILE A 112 -9.57 -1.67 6.71
C ILE A 112 -9.69 -1.22 8.16
N VAL A 113 -9.43 0.05 8.45
CA VAL A 113 -9.60 0.61 9.80
C VAL A 113 -11.05 0.48 10.28
N LEU A 114 -12.02 0.76 9.40
CA LEU A 114 -13.44 0.62 9.71
C LEU A 114 -13.84 -0.83 10.01
N ILE A 115 -13.27 -1.79 9.26
CA ILE A 115 -13.51 -3.22 9.49
C ILE A 115 -12.84 -3.70 10.79
N ALA A 116 -11.66 -3.20 11.11
CA ALA A 116 -10.93 -3.58 12.31
C ALA A 116 -11.55 -2.99 13.62
N TRP A 117 -12.26 -1.89 13.52
CA TRP A 117 -12.86 -1.19 14.67
C TRP A 117 -13.76 -2.08 15.55
N PRO A 118 -14.76 -2.83 15.02
CA PRO A 118 -15.64 -3.65 15.84
C PRO A 118 -14.91 -4.82 16.55
N PHE A 119 -13.70 -5.15 16.12
CA PHE A 119 -12.87 -6.20 16.73
C PHE A 119 -11.95 -5.70 17.84
N GLY A 120 -12.14 -4.44 18.29
CA GLY A 120 -11.39 -3.86 19.40
C GLY A 120 -10.18 -3.01 18.99
N PHE A 121 -10.06 -2.65 17.71
CA PHE A 121 -9.04 -1.70 17.27
C PHE A 121 -9.38 -0.29 17.77
N ALA A 122 -8.55 0.26 18.67
CA ALA A 122 -8.74 1.60 19.19
C ALA A 122 -8.26 2.66 18.18
N ILE A 123 -9.16 3.51 17.71
CA ILE A 123 -8.86 4.55 16.72
C ILE A 123 -8.52 5.85 17.44
N ASN A 124 -7.31 6.34 17.23
CA ASN A 124 -6.90 7.70 17.58
C ASN A 124 -7.00 8.60 16.34
N LEU A 125 -7.96 9.52 16.31
CA LEU A 125 -8.24 10.35 15.13
C LEU A 125 -7.04 11.19 14.66
N PRO A 126 -6.31 11.92 15.53
CA PRO A 126 -5.09 12.62 15.14
C PRO A 126 -4.02 11.68 14.59
N GLY A 127 -3.84 10.53 15.22
CA GLY A 127 -2.88 9.51 14.78
C GLY A 127 -3.26 8.89 13.45
N LEU A 128 -4.55 8.64 13.21
CA LEU A 128 -5.04 8.16 11.92
C LEU A 128 -4.70 9.14 10.79
N LEU A 129 -4.89 10.43 10.99
CA LEU A 129 -4.58 11.45 10.00
C LEU A 129 -3.07 11.50 9.68
N ILE A 130 -2.23 11.45 10.71
CA ILE A 130 -0.77 11.41 10.54
C ILE A 130 -0.35 10.12 9.83
N GLY A 131 -0.88 8.97 10.25
CA GLY A 131 -0.61 7.68 9.61
C GLY A 131 -1.01 7.65 8.14
N LEU A 132 -2.19 8.18 7.78
CA LEU A 132 -2.63 8.30 6.40
C LEU A 132 -1.75 9.25 5.59
N ALA A 133 -1.32 10.37 6.17
CA ALA A 133 -0.40 11.29 5.50
C ALA A 133 0.96 10.63 5.22
N LEU A 134 1.51 9.89 6.18
CA LEU A 134 2.75 9.13 6.01
C LEU A 134 2.61 8.04 4.94
N LEU A 135 1.51 7.29 4.96
CA LEU A 135 1.21 6.28 3.95
C LEU A 135 1.06 6.90 2.55
N ALA A 136 0.44 8.07 2.45
CA ALA A 136 0.32 8.79 1.18
C ALA A 136 1.69 9.23 0.63
N VAL A 137 2.54 9.82 1.46
CA VAL A 137 3.91 10.21 1.08
C VAL A 137 4.73 8.99 0.67
N PHE A 138 4.65 7.93 1.45
CA PHE A 138 5.34 6.66 1.16
C PHE A 138 4.82 6.02 -0.13
N GLY A 139 3.51 6.05 -0.37
CA GLY A 139 2.87 5.55 -1.59
C GLY A 139 3.32 6.33 -2.83
N VAL A 140 3.40 7.66 -2.76
CA VAL A 140 3.92 8.48 -3.85
C VAL A 140 5.39 8.17 -4.13
N GLY A 141 6.20 7.97 -3.09
CA GLY A 141 7.61 7.58 -3.22
C GLY A 141 7.77 6.23 -3.94
N LEU A 142 7.08 5.19 -3.47
CA LEU A 142 7.11 3.87 -4.09
C LEU A 142 6.46 3.87 -5.48
N GLY A 143 5.37 4.61 -5.67
CA GLY A 143 4.72 4.78 -6.97
C GLY A 143 5.68 5.39 -8.00
N SER A 144 6.46 6.40 -7.62
CA SER A 144 7.46 7.01 -8.51
C SER A 144 8.58 6.04 -8.87
N LEU A 145 9.02 5.18 -7.94
CA LEU A 145 9.96 4.09 -8.22
C LEU A 145 9.36 3.07 -9.18
N SER A 146 8.11 2.67 -8.96
CA SER A 146 7.38 1.75 -9.85
C SER A 146 7.20 2.33 -11.25
N TYR A 147 6.91 3.62 -11.38
CA TYR A 147 6.89 4.32 -12.67
C TYR A 147 8.26 4.31 -13.36
N SER A 148 9.32 4.59 -12.62
CA SER A 148 10.69 4.56 -13.14
C SER A 148 11.07 3.15 -13.64
N LEU A 149 10.68 2.12 -12.89
CA LEU A 149 10.88 0.73 -13.28
C LEU A 149 10.07 0.38 -14.54
N ALA A 150 8.81 0.81 -14.63
CA ALA A 150 7.96 0.60 -15.80
C ALA A 150 8.56 1.23 -17.06
N LEU A 151 9.13 2.43 -16.96
CA LEU A 151 9.82 3.10 -18.06
C LEU A 151 11.13 2.37 -18.44
N ALA A 152 11.87 1.87 -17.46
CA ALA A 152 13.12 1.14 -17.69
C ALA A 152 12.89 -0.25 -18.32
N THR A 153 11.76 -0.88 -18.00
CA THR A 153 11.38 -2.21 -18.51
C THR A 153 10.40 -2.13 -19.69
N LYS A 154 10.42 -1.00 -20.41
CA LYS A 154 9.59 -0.77 -21.59
C LYS A 154 9.53 -2.02 -22.48
N ASP A 155 8.34 -2.41 -22.90
CA ASP A 155 8.06 -3.57 -23.77
C ASP A 155 8.34 -4.97 -23.17
N ARG A 156 8.70 -5.05 -21.87
CA ARG A 156 8.98 -6.31 -21.17
C ARG A 156 8.21 -6.43 -19.86
N GLU A 157 6.93 -6.69 -19.94
CA GLU A 157 6.04 -6.79 -18.77
C GLU A 157 6.49 -7.86 -17.77
N TRP A 158 6.99 -9.01 -18.25
CA TRP A 158 7.51 -10.07 -17.37
C TRP A 158 8.71 -9.62 -16.54
N LEU A 159 9.58 -8.73 -17.09
CA LEU A 159 10.75 -8.20 -16.39
C LEU A 159 10.31 -7.21 -15.31
N PHE A 160 9.31 -6.37 -15.62
CA PHE A 160 8.73 -5.45 -14.63
C PHE A 160 8.21 -6.21 -13.40
N TRP A 161 7.35 -7.21 -13.62
CA TRP A 161 6.79 -8.00 -12.53
C TRP A 161 7.85 -8.80 -11.79
N GLY A 162 8.82 -9.38 -12.48
CA GLY A 162 9.94 -10.11 -11.88
C GLY A 162 10.77 -9.25 -10.94
N VAL A 163 11.20 -8.07 -11.39
CA VAL A 163 11.98 -7.14 -10.56
C VAL A 163 11.14 -6.60 -9.40
N GLN A 164 9.90 -6.21 -9.68
CA GLN A 164 9.03 -5.64 -8.65
C GLN A 164 8.74 -6.64 -7.53
N GLN A 165 8.38 -7.89 -7.85
CA GLN A 165 8.14 -8.91 -6.84
C GLN A 165 9.41 -9.26 -6.07
N SER A 166 10.55 -9.31 -6.75
CA SER A 166 11.85 -9.52 -6.10
C SER A 166 12.23 -8.42 -5.10
N LEU A 167 11.70 -7.20 -5.28
CA LEU A 167 11.89 -6.09 -4.33
C LEU A 167 10.84 -6.09 -3.23
N ILE A 168 9.56 -6.31 -3.57
CA ILE A 168 8.45 -6.23 -2.61
C ILE A 168 8.56 -7.33 -1.54
N PHE A 169 8.87 -8.58 -1.91
CA PHE A 169 8.91 -9.68 -0.95
C PHE A 169 9.96 -9.49 0.15
N PRO A 170 11.22 -9.17 -0.14
CA PRO A 170 12.19 -8.86 0.91
C PRO A 170 11.79 -7.66 1.77
N LEU A 171 11.26 -6.60 1.15
CA LEU A 171 10.79 -5.42 1.88
C LEU A 171 9.67 -5.78 2.85
N LEU A 172 8.72 -6.62 2.42
CA LEU A 172 7.60 -7.07 3.24
C LEU A 172 8.06 -7.95 4.41
N ILE A 173 8.92 -8.94 4.16
CA ILE A 173 9.43 -9.83 5.20
C ILE A 173 10.26 -9.05 6.24
N LEU A 174 11.10 -8.13 5.77
CA LEU A 174 11.95 -7.30 6.62
C LEU A 174 11.25 -6.09 7.23
N SER A 175 9.95 -5.93 7.02
CA SER A 175 9.16 -4.85 7.63
C SER A 175 8.76 -5.12 9.07
N GLY A 176 8.96 -6.35 9.57
CA GLY A 176 8.46 -6.76 10.89
C GLY A 176 6.94 -6.89 10.99
N MET A 177 6.23 -6.78 9.85
CA MET A 177 4.77 -6.85 9.81
C MET A 177 4.23 -8.24 10.16
N LEU A 178 4.90 -9.30 9.66
CA LEU A 178 4.46 -10.70 9.83
C LEU A 178 4.94 -11.29 11.16
N LEU A 179 6.15 -10.95 11.58
CA LEU A 179 6.79 -11.45 12.79
C LEU A 179 7.61 -10.32 13.42
N PRO A 180 7.59 -10.17 14.75
CA PRO A 180 8.47 -9.25 15.44
C PRO A 180 9.93 -9.54 15.10
N LEU A 181 10.66 -8.53 14.64
CA LEU A 181 12.06 -8.68 14.24
C LEU A 181 13.01 -8.83 15.45
N ASP A 182 12.51 -8.54 16.65
CA ASP A 182 13.28 -8.63 17.88
C ASP A 182 13.79 -10.05 18.17
N ASP A 183 12.99 -11.07 17.79
CA ASP A 183 13.35 -12.48 17.92
C ASP A 183 14.19 -13.01 16.74
N GLY A 184 14.45 -12.17 15.74
CA GLY A 184 15.18 -12.53 14.53
C GLY A 184 16.70 -12.52 14.69
N PRO A 185 17.45 -13.20 13.79
CA PRO A 185 18.90 -13.18 13.78
C PRO A 185 19.46 -11.75 13.57
N ALA A 186 20.66 -11.49 14.10
CA ALA A 186 21.27 -10.16 14.09
C ALA A 186 21.43 -9.55 12.67
N TRP A 187 21.75 -10.38 11.68
CA TRP A 187 21.86 -9.92 10.29
C TRP A 187 20.51 -9.41 9.74
N MET A 188 19.39 -10.05 10.11
CA MET A 188 18.07 -9.68 9.67
C MET A 188 17.66 -8.32 10.25
N ARG A 189 17.96 -8.07 11.53
CA ARG A 189 17.76 -6.77 12.18
C ARG A 189 18.61 -5.67 11.55
N ALA A 190 19.86 -5.97 11.21
CA ALA A 190 20.75 -5.02 10.53
C ALA A 190 20.24 -4.64 9.13
N VAL A 191 19.72 -5.59 8.35
CA VAL A 191 19.13 -5.31 7.04
C VAL A 191 17.78 -4.59 7.18
N ALA A 192 16.97 -4.97 8.17
CA ALA A 192 15.70 -4.33 8.46
C ALA A 192 15.86 -2.84 8.87
N SER A 193 16.95 -2.48 9.53
CA SER A 193 17.20 -1.07 9.91
C SER A 193 17.39 -0.12 8.73
N VAL A 194 17.79 -0.64 7.57
CA VAL A 194 17.92 0.13 6.32
C VAL A 194 16.63 0.13 5.51
N ASN A 195 15.69 -0.77 5.84
CA ASN A 195 14.43 -0.89 5.13
C ASN A 195 13.48 0.28 5.48
N PRO A 196 13.09 1.14 4.52
CA PRO A 196 12.18 2.26 4.80
C PRO A 196 10.81 1.80 5.32
N VAL A 197 10.37 0.61 4.95
CA VAL A 197 9.10 0.01 5.40
C VAL A 197 9.14 -0.25 6.90
N ASN A 198 10.27 -0.71 7.42
CA ASN A 198 10.46 -0.96 8.84
C ASN A 198 10.39 0.33 9.71
N TRP A 199 10.54 1.48 9.12
CA TRP A 199 10.38 2.76 9.81
C TRP A 199 8.94 3.26 9.78
N VAL A 200 8.22 2.99 8.66
CA VAL A 200 6.82 3.42 8.50
C VAL A 200 5.88 2.60 9.39
N VAL A 201 6.12 1.29 9.55
CA VAL A 201 5.27 0.42 10.38
C VAL A 201 5.22 0.86 11.85
N PRO A 202 6.34 1.04 12.58
CA PRO A 202 6.31 1.51 13.97
C PRO A 202 5.72 2.91 14.13
N VAL A 203 6.04 3.82 13.20
CA VAL A 203 5.49 5.18 13.22
C VAL A 203 3.97 5.14 13.02
N SER A 204 3.49 4.33 12.09
CA SER A 204 2.06 4.13 11.89
C SER A 204 1.39 3.50 13.13
N TYR A 205 2.06 2.53 13.78
CA TYR A 205 1.60 1.92 15.01
C TYR A 205 1.46 2.95 16.14
N THR A 206 2.50 3.75 16.42
CA THR A 206 2.49 4.73 17.51
C THR A 206 1.46 5.84 17.30
N HIS A 207 1.11 6.15 16.07
CA HIS A 207 0.15 7.21 15.75
C HIS A 207 -1.29 6.70 15.59
N LEU A 208 -1.49 5.47 15.10
CA LEU A 208 -2.83 4.94 14.85
C LEU A 208 -3.50 4.39 16.11
N THR A 209 -2.71 3.94 17.11
CA THR A 209 -3.23 3.36 18.33
C THR A 209 -2.99 4.29 19.53
N LEU A 210 -3.93 4.29 20.47
CA LEU A 210 -3.69 4.94 21.78
C LEU A 210 -2.62 4.13 22.53
N PRO A 211 -1.68 4.79 23.22
CA PRO A 211 -0.79 4.10 24.13
C PRO A 211 -1.62 3.37 25.20
N THR A 212 -1.34 2.07 25.36
CA THR A 212 -2.07 1.21 26.33
C THR A 212 -1.90 1.65 27.79
N SER A 213 -0.99 2.59 28.07
CA SER A 213 -0.79 3.20 29.38
C SER A 213 -1.97 4.07 29.87
N ASP A 214 -2.87 4.49 28.98
CA ASP A 214 -4.02 5.34 29.34
C ASP A 214 -5.30 4.55 29.65
N LEU A 215 -5.20 3.21 29.69
CA LEU A 215 -6.33 2.29 29.98
C LEU A 215 -6.24 1.60 31.36
N VAL A 216 -5.37 2.08 32.26
CA VAL A 216 -5.28 1.62 33.66
C VAL A 216 -5.90 2.60 34.63
#